data_1dfae5ec0ff31aebbb198579f388c8f8
#
_entry.id   1dfae5ec0ff31aebbb198579f388c8f8
#
_cell.length_a   1.000
_cell.length_b   1.000
_cell.length_c   1.000
_cell.angle_alpha   90.00
_cell.angle_beta   90.00
_cell.angle_gamma   90.00
#
_symmetry.space_group_name_H-M   'P 1'
#
loop_
_entity.id
_entity.type
_entity.pdbx_description
1 polymer ?
#
loop_
_entity_poly.entity_id
_entity_poly.type
_entity_poly.pdbx_seq_one_letter_code
_entity_poly.pdbx_strand_id
1 'polypeptide(L)'
;MSIDQARLEIHPEVKETLVKGGAVVALESTIISHGLPSPRNVVVAAQIEQNVRDGGAIPATIAIIGGVVKVGLSQAELEILGDPASDVVKVSTRDLGPVLAAGRNGATTVS
;
A
#
# COMPACT_ATOMS: atom_id res chain seq x y z
N MET A 1 17.30 -7.37 8.15
CA MET A 1 16.62 -6.59 9.19
C MET A 1 15.19 -7.10 9.36
N SER A 2 14.82 -7.41 10.56
CA SER A 2 13.43 -7.79 10.84
C SER A 2 12.59 -6.53 11.06
N ILE A 3 11.34 -6.57 10.59
CA ILE A 3 10.40 -5.48 10.82
C ILE A 3 9.73 -5.72 12.17
N ASP A 4 9.82 -4.72 13.05
CA ASP A 4 9.11 -4.73 14.32
C ASP A 4 7.60 -4.78 14.05
N GLN A 5 6.85 -5.53 14.86
CA GLN A 5 5.39 -5.60 14.73
C GLN A 5 4.72 -4.22 14.85
N ALA A 6 5.33 -3.28 15.61
CA ALA A 6 4.85 -1.91 15.70
C ALA A 6 4.93 -1.14 14.37
N ARG A 7 5.72 -1.65 13.41
CA ARG A 7 5.91 -1.04 12.09
C ARG A 7 5.26 -1.83 10.96
N LEU A 8 4.41 -2.77 11.30
CA LEU A 8 3.64 -3.55 10.34
C LEU A 8 2.18 -3.52 10.75
N GLU A 9 1.34 -3.05 9.87
CA GLU A 9 -0.09 -2.94 10.14
C GLU A 9 -0.88 -3.57 8.99
N ILE A 10 -1.65 -4.60 9.31
CA ILE A 10 -2.48 -5.31 8.35
C ILE A 10 -3.91 -4.80 8.49
N HIS A 11 -4.50 -4.35 7.38
CA HIS A 11 -5.89 -3.89 7.37
C HIS A 11 -6.81 -4.99 7.92
N PRO A 12 -7.79 -4.65 8.77
CA PRO A 12 -8.67 -5.66 9.39
C PRO A 12 -9.33 -6.60 8.40
N GLU A 13 -9.77 -6.10 7.25
CA GLU A 13 -10.39 -6.93 6.22
C GLU A 13 -9.42 -7.96 5.66
N VAL A 14 -8.17 -7.56 5.43
CA VAL A 14 -7.12 -8.45 4.92
C VAL A 14 -6.81 -9.52 5.96
N LYS A 15 -6.64 -9.10 7.21
CA LYS A 15 -6.34 -10.01 8.32
C LYS A 15 -7.43 -11.05 8.49
N GLU A 16 -8.68 -10.63 8.50
CA GLU A 16 -9.82 -11.53 8.63
C GLU A 16 -9.88 -12.54 7.49
N THR A 17 -9.64 -12.08 6.25
CA THR A 17 -9.65 -12.95 5.07
C THR A 17 -8.55 -14.00 5.15
N LEU A 18 -7.34 -13.61 5.58
CA LEU A 18 -6.23 -14.55 5.76
C LEU A 18 -6.53 -15.60 6.82
N VAL A 19 -7.14 -15.20 7.93
CA VAL A 19 -7.51 -16.13 9.01
C VAL A 19 -8.53 -17.15 8.55
N LYS A 20 -9.46 -16.73 7.69
CA LYS A 20 -10.50 -17.62 7.13
C LYS A 20 -10.02 -18.46 5.94
N GLY A 21 -8.78 -18.28 5.51
CA GLY A 21 -8.24 -18.99 4.35
C GLY A 21 -8.77 -18.48 3.02
N GLY A 22 -9.27 -17.24 2.97
CA GLY A 22 -9.76 -16.62 1.75
C GLY A 22 -8.66 -16.10 0.85
N ALA A 23 -9.02 -15.67 -0.36
CA ALA A 23 -8.07 -15.17 -1.33
C ALA A 23 -7.74 -13.69 -1.10
N VAL A 24 -6.45 -13.37 -1.04
CA VAL A 24 -5.95 -12.00 -0.94
C VAL A 24 -4.96 -11.77 -2.08
N VAL A 25 -5.09 -10.62 -2.75
CA VAL A 25 -4.17 -10.23 -3.83
C VAL A 25 -3.40 -9.00 -3.38
N ALA A 26 -2.09 -9.14 -3.27
CA ALA A 26 -1.20 -8.01 -2.96
C ALA A 26 -1.00 -7.15 -4.21
N LEU A 27 -1.10 -5.84 -4.05
CA LEU A 27 -0.93 -4.88 -5.13
C LEU A 27 0.22 -3.94 -4.80
N GLU A 28 1.03 -3.60 -5.82
CA GLU A 28 2.03 -2.56 -5.65
C GLU A 28 1.37 -1.19 -5.56
N SER A 29 2.10 -0.18 -5.10
CA SER A 29 1.56 1.17 -4.93
C SER A 29 2.32 2.25 -5.71
N THR A 30 3.39 1.91 -6.43
CA THR A 30 4.16 2.87 -7.22
C THR A 30 3.31 3.57 -8.28
N ILE A 31 2.36 2.85 -8.89
CA ILE A 31 1.47 3.43 -9.90
C ILE A 31 0.64 4.59 -9.34
N ILE A 32 0.34 4.56 -8.04
CA ILE A 32 -0.47 5.61 -7.40
C ILE A 32 0.33 6.90 -7.25
N SER A 33 1.56 6.82 -6.76
CA SER A 33 2.35 8.01 -6.42
C SER A 33 3.26 8.46 -7.56
N HIS A 34 3.69 7.57 -8.45
CA HIS A 34 4.68 7.87 -9.49
C HIS A 34 4.24 7.50 -10.90
N GLY A 35 3.11 6.80 -11.07
CA GLY A 35 2.69 6.30 -12.37
C GLY A 35 1.65 7.13 -13.08
N LEU A 36 0.78 7.80 -12.35
CA LEU A 36 -0.36 8.54 -12.91
C LEU A 36 -0.52 9.89 -12.22
N PRO A 37 -1.01 10.92 -12.94
CA PRO A 37 -1.25 12.23 -12.35
C PRO A 37 -2.47 12.23 -11.42
N SER A 38 -2.44 13.11 -10.39
CA SER A 38 -3.57 13.38 -9.53
C SER A 38 -4.65 14.19 -10.29
N PRO A 39 -5.93 13.98 -10.05
CA PRO A 39 -6.56 13.04 -9.11
C PRO A 39 -6.85 11.66 -9.71
N ARG A 40 -6.50 11.44 -10.96
CA ARG A 40 -6.81 10.20 -11.69
C ARG A 40 -6.14 8.97 -11.04
N ASN A 41 -4.96 9.16 -10.45
CA ASN A 41 -4.20 8.09 -9.81
C ASN A 41 -5.00 7.37 -8.72
N VAL A 42 -5.68 8.11 -7.85
CA VAL A 42 -6.49 7.52 -6.77
C VAL A 42 -7.73 6.81 -7.34
N VAL A 43 -8.35 7.40 -8.36
CA VAL A 43 -9.51 6.80 -9.03
C VAL A 43 -9.14 5.46 -9.67
N VAL A 44 -8.01 5.42 -10.36
CA VAL A 44 -7.53 4.19 -11.00
C VAL A 44 -7.15 3.13 -9.95
N ALA A 45 -6.49 3.54 -8.87
CA ALA A 45 -6.14 2.63 -7.78
C ALA A 45 -7.40 1.99 -7.17
N ALA A 46 -8.42 2.78 -6.90
CA ALA A 46 -9.70 2.29 -6.39
C ALA A 46 -10.37 1.33 -7.38
N GLN A 47 -10.28 1.61 -8.68
CA GLN A 47 -10.84 0.75 -9.72
C GLN A 47 -10.10 -0.59 -9.80
N ILE A 48 -8.78 -0.57 -9.67
CA ILE A 48 -7.98 -1.80 -9.66
C ILE A 48 -8.38 -2.66 -8.45
N GLU A 49 -8.52 -2.05 -7.28
CA GLU A 49 -8.98 -2.76 -6.09
C GLU A 49 -10.38 -3.35 -6.29
N GLN A 50 -11.28 -2.59 -6.89
CA GLN A 50 -12.63 -3.09 -7.17
C GLN A 50 -12.61 -4.27 -8.16
N ASN A 51 -11.75 -4.23 -9.16
CA ASN A 51 -11.61 -5.34 -10.11
C ASN A 51 -11.15 -6.63 -9.39
N VAL A 52 -10.27 -6.51 -8.41
CA VAL A 52 -9.84 -7.65 -7.59
C VAL A 52 -11.04 -8.20 -6.79
N ARG A 53 -11.85 -7.32 -6.20
CA ARG A 53 -13.05 -7.72 -5.45
C ARG A 53 -14.07 -8.40 -6.36
N ASP A 54 -14.28 -7.88 -7.55
CA ASP A 54 -15.21 -8.46 -8.53
C ASP A 54 -14.76 -9.87 -8.95
N GLY A 55 -13.48 -10.14 -8.91
CA GLY A 55 -12.91 -11.47 -9.17
C GLY A 55 -12.99 -12.43 -7.99
N GLY A 56 -13.50 -12.00 -6.84
CA GLY A 56 -13.68 -12.86 -5.67
C GLY A 56 -12.55 -12.86 -4.66
N ALA A 57 -11.62 -11.90 -4.76
CA ALA A 57 -10.51 -11.77 -3.82
C ALA A 57 -10.55 -10.43 -3.08
N ILE A 58 -9.79 -10.32 -2.01
CA ILE A 58 -9.64 -9.06 -1.27
C ILE A 58 -8.31 -8.41 -1.67
N PRO A 59 -8.34 -7.15 -2.13
CA PRO A 59 -7.11 -6.45 -2.51
C PRO A 59 -6.34 -5.99 -1.26
N ALA A 60 -5.03 -6.11 -1.32
CA ALA A 60 -4.14 -5.63 -0.28
C ALA A 60 -3.06 -4.77 -0.94
N THR A 61 -3.34 -3.50 -1.15
CA THR A 61 -2.35 -2.56 -1.65
C THR A 61 -1.31 -2.32 -0.55
N ILE A 62 -0.05 -2.46 -0.87
CA ILE A 62 1.05 -2.38 0.09
C ILE A 62 1.79 -1.06 -0.09
N ALA A 63 1.97 -0.34 1.02
CA ALA A 63 2.70 0.93 1.04
C ALA A 63 3.28 1.17 2.42
N ILE A 64 4.10 2.20 2.54
CA ILE A 64 4.62 2.67 3.83
C ILE A 64 4.02 4.05 4.09
N ILE A 65 3.35 4.19 5.22
CA ILE A 65 2.75 5.45 5.65
C ILE A 65 3.36 5.83 7.00
N GLY A 66 4.06 6.96 7.05
CA GLY A 66 4.68 7.44 8.28
C GLY A 66 5.64 6.44 8.94
N GLY A 67 6.39 5.69 8.14
CA GLY A 67 7.31 4.68 8.64
C GLY A 67 6.66 3.36 9.06
N VAL A 68 5.39 3.15 8.73
CA VAL A 68 4.66 1.90 9.03
C VAL A 68 4.32 1.19 7.73
N VAL A 69 4.68 -0.08 7.64
CA VAL A 69 4.31 -0.91 6.49
C VAL A 69 2.83 -1.25 6.61
N LYS A 70 2.06 -0.85 5.62
CA LYS A 70 0.63 -1.13 5.53
C LYS A 70 0.37 -2.24 4.54
N VAL A 71 -0.35 -3.25 4.96
CA VAL A 71 -0.83 -4.32 4.09
C VAL A 71 -2.34 -4.18 3.97
N GLY A 72 -2.76 -3.54 2.89
CA GLY A 72 -4.12 -3.05 2.73
C GLY A 72 -4.24 -1.60 3.21
N LEU A 73 -4.75 -0.73 2.36
CA LEU A 73 -4.87 0.70 2.62
C LEU A 73 -6.34 1.10 2.76
N SER A 74 -6.60 2.04 3.66
CA SER A 74 -7.88 2.73 3.70
C SER A 74 -7.96 3.74 2.54
N GLN A 75 -9.16 4.27 2.28
CA GLN A 75 -9.34 5.32 1.27
C GLN A 75 -8.49 6.54 1.61
N ALA A 76 -8.43 6.93 2.88
CA ALA A 76 -7.61 8.07 3.31
C ALA A 76 -6.12 7.84 3.03
N GLU A 77 -5.64 6.62 3.24
CA GLU A 77 -4.24 6.27 2.96
C GLU A 77 -3.93 6.25 1.46
N LEU A 78 -4.86 5.79 0.63
CA LEU A 78 -4.73 5.90 -0.83
C LEU A 78 -4.60 7.36 -1.26
N GLU A 79 -5.40 8.24 -0.67
CA GLU A 79 -5.36 9.68 -0.96
C GLU A 79 -4.03 10.31 -0.56
N ILE A 80 -3.45 9.89 0.56
CA ILE A 80 -2.12 10.33 0.98
C ILE A 80 -1.07 9.96 -0.08
N LEU A 81 -1.09 8.73 -0.56
CA LEU A 81 -0.15 8.28 -1.59
C LEU A 81 -0.33 9.00 -2.91
N GLY A 82 -1.55 9.34 -3.25
CA GLY A 82 -1.88 9.99 -4.51
C GLY A 82 -1.77 11.51 -4.49
N ASP A 83 -1.58 12.11 -3.31
CA ASP A 83 -1.50 13.56 -3.17
C ASP A 83 -0.12 14.06 -3.61
N PRO A 84 -0.05 14.96 -4.63
CA PRO A 84 1.25 15.51 -5.05
C PRO A 84 1.99 16.29 -3.96
N ALA A 85 1.27 16.77 -2.95
CA ALA A 85 1.88 17.47 -1.81
C ALA A 85 2.50 16.53 -0.79
N SER A 86 2.18 15.23 -0.84
CA SER A 86 2.78 14.22 0.03
C SER A 86 4.17 13.87 -0.49
N ASP A 87 5.14 13.77 0.43
CA ASP A 87 6.48 13.32 0.10
C ASP A 87 6.50 11.79 0.14
N VAL A 88 6.37 11.16 -1.03
CA VAL A 88 6.32 9.71 -1.17
C VAL A 88 7.50 9.24 -2.00
N VAL A 89 8.35 8.38 -1.43
CA VAL A 89 9.49 7.82 -2.14
C VAL A 89 9.14 6.47 -2.75
N LYS A 90 9.79 6.11 -3.85
CA LYS A 90 9.69 4.79 -4.44
C LYS A 90 10.58 3.83 -3.65
N VAL A 91 10.02 2.71 -3.20
CA VAL A 91 10.69 1.79 -2.28
C VAL A 91 10.80 0.40 -2.90
N SER A 92 12.02 -0.11 -2.95
CA SER A 92 12.31 -1.51 -3.19
C SER A 92 12.78 -2.15 -1.87
N THR A 93 13.06 -3.44 -1.88
CA THR A 93 13.46 -4.17 -0.67
C THR A 93 14.65 -3.51 0.05
N ARG A 94 15.66 -3.03 -0.69
CA ARG A 94 16.86 -2.43 -0.08
C ARG A 94 16.61 -1.06 0.54
N ASP A 95 15.51 -0.37 0.14
CA ASP A 95 15.19 0.97 0.66
C ASP A 95 14.35 0.91 1.92
N LEU A 96 13.84 -0.28 2.28
CA LEU A 96 12.86 -0.46 3.33
C LEU A 96 13.35 0.05 4.68
N GLY A 97 14.55 -0.39 5.09
CA GLY A 97 15.12 0.01 6.38
C GLY A 97 15.22 1.52 6.54
N PRO A 98 15.90 2.25 5.62
CA PRO A 98 16.03 3.69 5.72
C PRO A 98 14.68 4.42 5.72
N VAL A 99 13.71 4.01 4.92
CA VAL A 99 12.40 4.65 4.84
C VAL A 99 11.63 4.48 6.15
N LEU A 100 11.65 3.27 6.72
CA LEU A 100 11.00 3.01 8.01
C LEU A 100 11.66 3.81 9.13
N ALA A 101 12.99 3.83 9.18
CA ALA A 101 13.73 4.53 10.21
C ALA A 101 13.48 6.05 10.16
N ALA A 102 13.33 6.61 8.97
CA ALA A 102 13.07 8.04 8.78
C ALA A 102 11.61 8.43 8.96
N GLY A 103 10.70 7.48 9.16
CA GLY A 103 9.28 7.75 9.31
C GLY A 103 8.63 8.30 8.05
N ARG A 104 9.15 7.95 6.87
CA ARG A 104 8.70 8.49 5.59
C ARG A 104 7.55 7.69 4.99
N ASN A 105 6.89 8.30 4.01
CA ASN A 105 5.94 7.61 3.16
C ASN A 105 6.66 6.95 1.99
N GLY A 106 6.26 5.75 1.63
CA GLY A 106 6.86 5.01 0.54
C GLY A 106 5.84 4.24 -0.29
N ALA A 107 6.01 4.30 -1.61
CA ALA A 107 5.24 3.49 -2.54
C ALA A 107 6.09 2.28 -2.93
N THR A 108 5.52 1.08 -2.79
CA THR A 108 6.26 -0.16 -3.03
C THR A 108 6.21 -0.57 -4.49
N THR A 109 7.30 -1.15 -4.95
CA THR A 109 7.45 -1.70 -6.30
C THR A 109 7.72 -3.19 -6.23
N VAL A 110 7.63 -3.87 -7.37
CA VAL A 110 7.76 -5.32 -7.46
C VAL A 110 9.21 -5.82 -7.28
N SER A 111 10.18 -4.99 -7.54
CA SER A 111 11.59 -5.40 -7.47
C SER A 111 12.09 -5.67 -6.05
#